data_9661a077fd385770a990d7bfa37321c6
#
_entry.id   9661a077fd385770a990d7bfa37321c6
#
_cell.length_a   1.000
_cell.length_b   1.000
_cell.length_c   1.000
_cell.angle_alpha   90.00
_cell.angle_beta   90.00
_cell.angle_gamma   90.00
#
_symmetry.space_group_name_H-M   'P 1'
#
loop_
_entity.id
_entity.type
_entity.pdbx_description
1 polymer ?
#
loop_
_entity_poly.entity_id
_entity_poly.type
_entity_poly.pdbx_seq_one_letter_code
_entity_poly.pdbx_strand_id
1 'polypeptide(L)'
;RYYTFIYTLANCMKTCAQSNTRMVVCDRPNPINGLSVEGNLVEKEFHSFVGQYPIPNRHGMTVGELAILFNEHFGIKCDLKVIPMEGWERSMWYDQTGLPWVSPSPNMPTLSTATVYPGMCLIEGTLLSEGRGTTLPFEQVGAPYINAEVFAKTLNKENLPGLFFRPQYFKPQFQKWSGEVCGGVQLHIIERNKIKPLATSISMLFLIKKLYPNDFSWRTEPYEFVNDRLAIDLLYGNSTLREAIESGNLSIKKLESSWEEDIKVFSSQREACLIY
;
A
#
# COMPACT_ATOMS: atom_id res chain seq x y z
N ARG A 1 -2.41 4.55 0.38
CA ARG A 1 -1.63 5.81 0.28
C ARG A 1 -0.88 5.93 -1.03
N TYR A 2 -0.24 4.90 -1.51
CA TYR A 2 0.71 4.96 -2.63
C TYR A 2 0.08 5.11 -4.02
N TYR A 3 -1.18 4.77 -4.16
CA TYR A 3 -1.84 4.82 -5.46
C TYR A 3 -2.12 6.27 -5.83
N THR A 4 -1.29 6.81 -6.72
CA THR A 4 -1.07 8.26 -6.91
C THR A 4 -2.26 9.05 -7.47
N PHE A 5 -3.33 8.39 -7.90
CA PHE A 5 -4.55 9.09 -8.34
C PHE A 5 -5.13 10.03 -7.30
N ILE A 6 -5.00 9.70 -6.00
CA ILE A 6 -5.44 10.58 -4.92
C ILE A 6 -4.63 11.90 -4.88
N TYR A 7 -3.36 11.85 -5.25
CA TYR A 7 -2.51 13.05 -5.32
C TYR A 7 -2.68 13.82 -6.62
N THR A 8 -2.98 13.14 -7.73
CA THR A 8 -3.46 13.79 -8.94
C THR A 8 -4.73 14.58 -8.65
N LEU A 9 -5.70 13.99 -7.92
CA LEU A 9 -6.89 14.68 -7.45
C LEU A 9 -6.53 15.93 -6.62
N ALA A 10 -5.66 15.77 -5.61
CA ALA A 10 -5.24 16.88 -4.75
C ALA A 10 -4.57 18.01 -5.54
N ASN A 11 -3.74 17.67 -6.54
CA ASN A 11 -3.09 18.66 -7.41
C ASN A 11 -4.10 19.38 -8.31
N CYS A 12 -5.10 18.67 -8.87
CA CYS A 12 -6.22 19.29 -9.59
C CYS A 12 -7.01 20.25 -8.67
N MET A 13 -7.30 19.83 -7.44
CA MET A 13 -7.98 20.68 -6.45
C MET A 13 -7.18 21.95 -6.13
N LYS A 14 -5.85 21.86 -5.98
CA LYS A 14 -4.99 23.04 -5.79
C LYS A 14 -5.09 24.01 -6.97
N THR A 15 -5.06 23.48 -8.19
CA THR A 15 -5.22 24.31 -9.40
C THR A 15 -6.60 24.95 -9.47
N CYS A 16 -7.66 24.22 -9.12
CA CYS A 16 -9.02 24.74 -9.05
C CYS A 16 -9.14 25.87 -8.03
N ALA A 17 -8.52 25.73 -6.84
CA ALA A 17 -8.48 26.78 -5.84
C ALA A 17 -7.80 28.06 -6.36
N GLN A 18 -6.66 27.93 -7.06
CA GLN A 18 -5.92 29.06 -7.63
C GLN A 18 -6.69 29.78 -8.76
N SER A 19 -7.50 29.05 -9.53
CA SER A 19 -8.26 29.59 -10.66
C SER A 19 -9.70 29.96 -10.32
N ASN A 20 -10.11 29.85 -9.06
CA ASN A 20 -11.51 30.03 -8.66
C ASN A 20 -12.51 29.13 -9.43
N THR A 21 -12.07 27.92 -9.79
CA THR A 21 -12.87 26.96 -10.54
C THR A 21 -13.45 25.93 -9.58
N ARG A 22 -14.74 25.60 -9.73
CA ARG A 22 -15.36 24.53 -8.95
C ARG A 22 -14.80 23.17 -9.33
N MET A 23 -14.41 22.39 -8.32
CA MET A 23 -14.06 20.98 -8.46
C MET A 23 -15.26 20.09 -8.12
N VAL A 24 -15.65 19.20 -9.03
CA VAL A 24 -16.69 18.19 -8.80
C VAL A 24 -16.03 16.83 -8.78
N VAL A 25 -16.22 16.07 -7.69
CA VAL A 25 -15.72 14.72 -7.51
C VAL A 25 -16.90 13.77 -7.45
N CYS A 26 -17.04 12.91 -8.48
CA CYS A 26 -17.97 11.78 -8.44
C CYS A 26 -17.30 10.67 -7.61
N ASP A 27 -17.88 10.34 -6.45
CA ASP A 27 -17.27 9.38 -5.53
C ASP A 27 -17.31 7.95 -6.06
N ARG A 28 -16.42 7.11 -5.56
CA ARG A 28 -16.23 5.71 -5.97
C ARG A 28 -15.99 4.82 -4.75
N PRO A 29 -16.42 3.53 -4.81
CA PRO A 29 -16.17 2.57 -3.74
C PRO A 29 -14.67 2.44 -3.43
N ASN A 30 -14.32 2.40 -2.14
CA ASN A 30 -13.02 1.89 -1.75
C ASN A 30 -13.04 0.37 -2.00
N PRO A 31 -12.16 -0.19 -2.85
CA PRO A 31 -12.29 -1.58 -3.28
C PRO A 31 -12.03 -2.60 -2.16
N ILE A 32 -11.30 -2.21 -1.13
CA ILE A 32 -10.87 -3.09 -0.03
C ILE A 32 -11.55 -2.73 1.30
N ASN A 33 -12.81 -2.30 1.24
CA ASN A 33 -13.67 -1.74 2.28
C ASN A 33 -13.18 -0.40 2.88
N GLY A 34 -14.06 0.25 3.62
CA GLY A 34 -13.77 1.52 4.30
C GLY A 34 -13.59 1.40 5.81
N LEU A 35 -13.52 0.19 6.39
CA LEU A 35 -13.44 0.00 7.83
C LEU A 35 -12.00 0.02 8.36
N SER A 36 -11.09 -0.66 7.67
CA SER A 36 -9.75 -0.90 8.18
C SER A 36 -8.81 0.24 7.87
N VAL A 37 -8.08 0.66 8.90
CA VAL A 37 -6.96 1.62 8.82
C VAL A 37 -5.71 0.91 9.30
N GLU A 38 -4.58 1.08 8.59
CA GLU A 38 -3.31 0.41 8.93
C GLU A 38 -2.12 1.28 8.49
N GLY A 39 -1.11 1.34 9.33
CA GLY A 39 0.17 1.98 9.06
C GLY A 39 0.33 3.35 9.71
N ASN A 40 1.56 3.84 9.65
CA ASN A 40 1.97 5.15 10.15
C ASN A 40 1.57 6.29 9.19
N LEU A 41 1.61 7.51 9.67
CA LEU A 41 1.53 8.73 8.87
C LEU A 41 2.86 9.01 8.16
N VAL A 42 2.79 9.73 7.03
CA VAL A 42 4.01 10.20 6.35
C VAL A 42 4.55 11.40 7.08
N GLU A 43 5.81 11.36 7.45
CA GLU A 43 6.52 12.52 8.01
C GLU A 43 6.85 13.56 6.92
N LYS A 44 6.87 14.83 7.28
CA LYS A 44 7.01 15.95 6.34
C LYS A 44 8.26 15.84 5.45
N GLU A 45 9.35 15.36 6.03
CA GLU A 45 10.63 15.19 5.34
C GLU A 45 10.58 14.11 4.26
N PHE A 46 9.59 13.20 4.32
CA PHE A 46 9.38 12.11 3.37
C PHE A 46 8.23 12.35 2.40
N HIS A 47 7.68 13.57 2.37
CA HIS A 47 6.65 13.91 1.41
C HIS A 47 7.18 13.75 -0.03
N SER A 48 6.41 13.04 -0.85
CA SER A 48 6.74 12.73 -2.25
C SER A 48 5.46 12.48 -3.05
N PHE A 49 5.58 12.14 -4.33
CA PHE A 49 4.41 11.80 -5.14
C PHE A 49 3.68 10.52 -4.67
N VAL A 50 4.29 9.67 -3.87
CA VAL A 50 3.65 8.49 -3.26
C VAL A 50 3.19 8.72 -1.81
N GLY A 51 3.29 9.95 -1.32
CA GLY A 51 2.90 10.35 0.02
C GLY A 51 2.94 11.86 0.23
N GLN A 52 1.98 12.63 -0.35
CA GLN A 52 1.95 14.09 -0.24
C GLN A 52 1.37 14.60 1.09
N TYR A 53 0.62 13.77 1.78
CA TYR A 53 -0.09 14.16 3.01
C TYR A 53 0.08 13.09 4.09
N PRO A 54 0.01 13.49 5.37
CA PRO A 54 0.11 12.58 6.51
C PRO A 54 -1.14 11.72 6.65
N ILE A 55 -1.28 10.73 5.77
CA ILE A 55 -2.31 9.70 5.80
C ILE A 55 -1.68 8.31 5.91
N PRO A 56 -2.34 7.34 6.57
CA PRO A 56 -1.79 5.99 6.74
C PRO A 56 -1.78 5.21 5.42
N ASN A 57 -1.01 4.15 5.39
CA ASN A 57 -0.85 3.30 4.20
C ASN A 57 -2.19 2.73 3.71
N ARG A 58 -3.02 2.23 4.63
CA ARG A 58 -4.42 1.87 4.40
C ARG A 58 -5.31 2.85 5.15
N HIS A 59 -5.97 3.76 4.45
CA HIS A 59 -6.72 4.88 5.04
C HIS A 59 -8.22 4.61 5.22
N GLY A 60 -8.79 3.60 4.57
CA GLY A 60 -10.20 3.24 4.70
C GLY A 60 -11.19 4.34 4.27
N MET A 61 -10.84 5.18 3.30
CA MET A 61 -11.66 6.28 2.80
C MET A 61 -11.94 6.12 1.31
N THR A 62 -13.05 6.67 0.84
CA THR A 62 -13.36 6.82 -0.59
C THR A 62 -12.59 8.01 -1.18
N VAL A 63 -12.58 8.14 -2.51
CA VAL A 63 -11.91 9.28 -3.17
C VAL A 63 -12.60 10.61 -2.85
N GLY A 64 -13.93 10.61 -2.71
CA GLY A 64 -14.71 11.80 -2.29
C GLY A 64 -14.38 12.22 -0.87
N GLU A 65 -14.31 11.26 0.06
CA GLU A 65 -13.92 11.51 1.45
C GLU A 65 -12.48 12.03 1.56
N LEU A 66 -11.54 11.47 0.77
CA LEU A 66 -10.17 12.00 0.69
C LEU A 66 -10.14 13.43 0.12
N ALA A 67 -10.99 13.75 -0.86
CA ALA A 67 -11.09 15.11 -1.37
C ALA A 67 -11.54 16.09 -0.27
N ILE A 68 -12.53 15.71 0.55
CA ILE A 68 -12.96 16.51 1.71
C ILE A 68 -11.80 16.66 2.70
N LEU A 69 -11.12 15.57 3.06
CA LEU A 69 -9.99 15.60 3.98
C LEU A 69 -8.87 16.55 3.48
N PHE A 70 -8.50 16.47 2.20
CA PHE A 70 -7.49 17.34 1.61
C PHE A 70 -7.92 18.80 1.60
N ASN A 71 -9.20 19.06 1.37
CA ASN A 71 -9.75 20.40 1.32
C ASN A 71 -9.80 21.06 2.71
N GLU A 72 -10.35 20.36 3.69
CA GLU A 72 -10.66 20.91 5.01
C GLU A 72 -9.45 20.83 5.97
N HIS A 73 -8.79 19.67 6.05
CA HIS A 73 -7.72 19.45 7.03
C HIS A 73 -6.32 19.78 6.49
N PHE A 74 -6.09 19.65 5.18
CA PHE A 74 -4.78 19.98 4.60
C PHE A 74 -4.78 21.29 3.81
N GLY A 75 -5.88 22.05 3.89
CA GLY A 75 -5.92 23.47 3.57
C GLY A 75 -5.90 23.81 2.08
N ILE A 76 -6.37 22.92 1.18
CA ILE A 76 -6.46 23.23 -0.26
C ILE A 76 -7.47 24.35 -0.53
N LYS A 77 -8.65 24.31 0.14
CA LYS A 77 -9.69 25.35 0.14
C LYS A 77 -10.23 25.68 -1.28
N CYS A 78 -10.43 24.67 -2.11
CA CYS A 78 -11.14 24.86 -3.39
C CYS A 78 -12.67 24.82 -3.19
N ASP A 79 -13.43 25.39 -4.11
CA ASP A 79 -14.89 25.18 -4.20
C ASP A 79 -15.15 23.73 -4.61
N LEU A 80 -15.30 22.85 -3.59
CA LEU A 80 -15.42 21.39 -3.77
C LEU A 80 -16.89 20.96 -3.67
N LYS A 81 -17.35 20.18 -4.65
CA LYS A 81 -18.60 19.43 -4.60
C LYS A 81 -18.33 17.95 -4.76
N VAL A 82 -18.64 17.14 -3.76
CA VAL A 82 -18.63 15.69 -3.87
C VAL A 82 -20.04 15.20 -4.24
N ILE A 83 -20.14 14.33 -5.22
CA ILE A 83 -21.36 13.61 -5.57
C ILE A 83 -21.26 12.22 -4.92
N PRO A 84 -22.07 11.93 -3.91
CA PRO A 84 -21.99 10.65 -3.19
C PRO A 84 -22.48 9.49 -4.05
N MET A 85 -22.07 8.28 -3.68
CA MET A 85 -22.62 7.04 -4.22
C MET A 85 -23.98 6.74 -3.57
N GLU A 86 -24.79 5.96 -4.27
CA GLU A 86 -26.01 5.39 -3.72
C GLU A 86 -25.78 3.92 -3.36
N GLY A 87 -26.23 3.52 -2.16
CA GLY A 87 -26.23 2.12 -1.70
C GLY A 87 -24.87 1.50 -1.37
N TRP A 88 -23.79 2.29 -1.37
CA TRP A 88 -22.51 1.79 -0.86
C TRP A 88 -22.43 1.92 0.65
N GLU A 89 -22.01 0.84 1.28
CA GLU A 89 -21.75 0.78 2.71
C GLU A 89 -20.24 0.58 2.96
N ARG A 90 -19.73 1.16 4.01
CA ARG A 90 -18.30 1.12 4.38
C ARG A 90 -17.72 -0.28 4.55
N SER A 91 -18.57 -1.25 4.92
CA SER A 91 -18.18 -2.66 5.07
C SER A 91 -18.01 -3.41 3.74
N MET A 92 -18.53 -2.87 2.63
CA MET A 92 -18.53 -3.53 1.33
C MET A 92 -17.12 -3.63 0.74
N TRP A 93 -16.82 -4.79 0.20
CA TRP A 93 -15.75 -5.02 -0.75
C TRP A 93 -16.26 -4.77 -2.17
N TYR A 94 -15.38 -4.53 -3.12
CA TYR A 94 -15.79 -4.13 -4.47
C TYR A 94 -16.70 -5.13 -5.17
N ASP A 95 -16.47 -6.43 -4.98
CA ASP A 95 -17.29 -7.52 -5.53
C ASP A 95 -18.72 -7.57 -4.96
N GLN A 96 -18.98 -6.91 -3.85
CA GLN A 96 -20.31 -6.79 -3.24
C GLN A 96 -21.10 -5.58 -3.78
N THR A 97 -20.47 -4.71 -4.56
CA THR A 97 -21.13 -3.53 -5.13
C THR A 97 -21.93 -3.82 -6.39
N GLY A 98 -21.77 -4.99 -6.99
CA GLY A 98 -22.36 -5.34 -8.28
C GLY A 98 -21.70 -4.66 -9.48
N LEU A 99 -20.68 -3.83 -9.27
CA LEU A 99 -19.96 -3.15 -10.35
C LEU A 99 -18.90 -4.07 -10.98
N PRO A 100 -18.68 -4.02 -12.30
CA PRO A 100 -17.62 -4.75 -12.94
C PRO A 100 -16.25 -4.19 -12.51
N TRP A 101 -15.27 -5.08 -12.30
CA TRP A 101 -13.90 -4.65 -12.03
C TRP A 101 -13.27 -4.02 -13.28
N VAL A 102 -12.91 -2.76 -13.17
CA VAL A 102 -12.12 -2.07 -14.19
C VAL A 102 -10.73 -1.89 -13.63
N SER A 103 -9.72 -2.52 -14.25
CA SER A 103 -8.34 -2.45 -13.79
C SER A 103 -7.83 -1.01 -13.83
N PRO A 104 -7.47 -0.41 -12.68
CA PRO A 104 -6.97 0.97 -12.65
C PRO A 104 -5.56 1.10 -13.27
N SER A 105 -4.83 -0.02 -13.37
CA SER A 105 -3.59 -0.15 -14.14
C SER A 105 -3.38 -1.61 -14.56
N PRO A 106 -2.47 -1.88 -15.53
CA PRO A 106 -2.14 -3.25 -15.92
C PRO A 106 -1.61 -4.12 -14.78
N ASN A 107 -0.99 -3.51 -13.76
CA ASN A 107 -0.48 -4.22 -12.59
C ASN A 107 -1.48 -4.25 -11.41
N MET A 108 -2.75 -3.93 -11.65
CA MET A 108 -3.85 -4.05 -10.69
C MET A 108 -5.02 -4.82 -11.33
N PRO A 109 -4.80 -6.07 -11.78
CA PRO A 109 -5.78 -6.80 -12.60
C PRO A 109 -7.00 -7.26 -11.81
N THR A 110 -6.88 -7.50 -10.51
CA THR A 110 -7.92 -8.13 -9.70
C THR A 110 -8.14 -7.44 -8.35
N LEU A 111 -9.26 -7.75 -7.72
CA LEU A 111 -9.53 -7.35 -6.34
C LEU A 111 -8.53 -8.00 -5.35
N SER A 112 -8.08 -9.23 -5.63
CA SER A 112 -7.04 -9.89 -4.82
C SER A 112 -5.75 -9.07 -4.80
N THR A 113 -5.31 -8.62 -5.98
CA THR A 113 -4.16 -7.72 -6.10
C THR A 113 -4.36 -6.44 -5.28
N ALA A 114 -5.54 -5.80 -5.40
CA ALA A 114 -5.85 -4.57 -4.64
C ALA A 114 -5.86 -4.81 -3.12
N THR A 115 -6.27 -6.01 -2.68
CA THR A 115 -6.34 -6.37 -1.26
C THR A 115 -4.96 -6.43 -0.60
N VAL A 116 -3.96 -6.97 -1.27
CA VAL A 116 -2.60 -7.10 -0.73
C VAL A 116 -1.72 -5.86 -1.00
N TYR A 117 -2.08 -5.06 -2.01
CA TYR A 117 -1.29 -3.92 -2.47
C TYR A 117 -0.92 -2.90 -1.38
N PRO A 118 -1.77 -2.54 -0.39
CA PRO A 118 -1.38 -1.57 0.64
C PRO A 118 -0.12 -1.94 1.43
N GLY A 119 0.22 -3.21 1.49
CA GLY A 119 1.49 -3.67 2.05
C GLY A 119 2.50 -4.01 0.97
N MET A 120 2.08 -4.77 -0.04
CA MET A 120 3.00 -5.32 -1.05
C MET A 120 3.69 -4.26 -1.89
N CYS A 121 3.17 -3.03 -1.93
CA CYS A 121 3.84 -1.89 -2.54
C CYS A 121 5.22 -1.59 -1.90
N LEU A 122 5.44 -1.93 -0.62
CA LEU A 122 6.75 -1.77 0.03
C LEU A 122 7.86 -2.59 -0.65
N ILE A 123 7.52 -3.70 -1.31
CA ILE A 123 8.47 -4.54 -2.05
C ILE A 123 9.13 -3.76 -3.19
N GLU A 124 8.47 -2.72 -3.73
CA GLU A 124 9.07 -1.85 -4.74
C GLU A 124 10.31 -1.11 -4.23
N GLY A 125 10.41 -0.91 -2.91
CA GLY A 125 11.58 -0.34 -2.25
C GLY A 125 12.80 -1.28 -2.13
N THR A 126 12.73 -2.46 -2.71
CA THR A 126 13.78 -3.50 -2.68
C THR A 126 14.13 -3.98 -4.08
N LEU A 127 15.14 -4.86 -4.18
CA LEU A 127 15.44 -5.59 -5.41
C LEU A 127 14.65 -6.90 -5.57
N LEU A 128 13.71 -7.21 -4.66
CA LEU A 128 12.78 -8.32 -4.83
C LEU A 128 11.80 -8.04 -5.96
N SER A 129 11.45 -9.07 -6.73
CA SER A 129 10.32 -8.99 -7.65
C SER A 129 9.01 -9.00 -6.86
N GLU A 130 8.18 -8.00 -7.09
CA GLU A 130 6.80 -7.94 -6.61
C GLU A 130 5.81 -8.60 -7.57
N GLY A 131 6.29 -9.46 -8.47
CA GLY A 131 5.47 -10.18 -9.43
C GLY A 131 5.04 -9.37 -10.66
N ARG A 132 5.48 -8.12 -10.83
CA ARG A 132 5.31 -7.39 -12.11
C ARG A 132 6.01 -8.16 -13.23
N GLY A 133 5.42 -8.14 -14.42
CA GLY A 133 5.90 -8.99 -15.53
C GLY A 133 5.38 -10.42 -15.48
N THR A 134 4.47 -10.73 -14.55
CA THR A 134 3.73 -11.99 -14.47
C THR A 134 2.22 -11.73 -14.49
N THR A 135 1.42 -12.79 -14.40
CA THR A 135 -0.05 -12.68 -14.29
C THR A 135 -0.55 -12.38 -12.88
N LEU A 136 0.34 -12.32 -11.87
CA LEU A 136 0.00 -12.13 -10.45
C LEU A 136 0.83 -11.02 -9.80
N PRO A 137 0.77 -9.77 -10.33
CA PRO A 137 1.51 -8.66 -9.74
C PRO A 137 1.05 -8.43 -8.30
N PHE A 138 2.01 -8.20 -7.40
CA PHE A 138 1.84 -8.04 -5.95
C PHE A 138 1.27 -9.25 -5.19
N GLU A 139 0.74 -10.26 -5.88
CA GLU A 139 0.25 -11.49 -5.26
C GLU A 139 1.35 -12.56 -5.15
N GLN A 140 2.52 -12.31 -5.73
CA GLN A 140 3.72 -13.14 -5.57
C GLN A 140 4.97 -12.28 -5.41
N VAL A 141 5.90 -12.77 -4.59
CA VAL A 141 7.15 -12.09 -4.27
C VAL A 141 8.28 -13.09 -4.29
N GLY A 142 9.42 -12.69 -4.87
CA GLY A 142 10.58 -13.57 -4.91
C GLY A 142 11.82 -12.94 -5.53
N ALA A 143 12.88 -13.75 -5.57
CA ALA A 143 14.15 -13.44 -6.23
C ALA A 143 14.87 -14.74 -6.61
N PRO A 144 15.87 -14.71 -7.52
CA PRO A 144 16.59 -15.92 -7.93
C PRO A 144 17.31 -16.65 -6.79
N TYR A 145 17.71 -15.95 -5.74
CA TYR A 145 18.41 -16.52 -4.59
C TYR A 145 17.50 -17.10 -3.51
N ILE A 146 16.18 -16.97 -3.62
CA ILE A 146 15.23 -17.44 -2.60
C ILE A 146 14.87 -18.91 -2.84
N ASN A 147 14.99 -19.73 -1.78
CA ASN A 147 14.39 -21.06 -1.75
C ASN A 147 12.91 -20.92 -1.37
N ALA A 148 12.01 -21.22 -2.29
CA ALA A 148 10.57 -21.03 -2.14
C ALA A 148 9.98 -21.81 -0.97
N GLU A 149 10.39 -23.08 -0.77
CA GLU A 149 9.88 -23.96 0.25
C GLU A 149 10.28 -23.48 1.66
N VAL A 150 11.54 -23.08 1.81
CA VAL A 150 12.07 -22.55 3.09
C VAL A 150 11.36 -21.25 3.44
N PHE A 151 11.20 -20.36 2.47
CA PHE A 151 10.58 -19.07 2.69
C PHE A 151 9.09 -19.20 3.01
N ALA A 152 8.32 -19.99 2.24
CA ALA A 152 6.91 -20.26 2.51
C ALA A 152 6.69 -20.91 3.88
N LYS A 153 7.50 -21.91 4.23
CA LYS A 153 7.43 -22.56 5.54
C LYS A 153 7.72 -21.59 6.68
N THR A 154 8.67 -20.69 6.51
CA THR A 154 9.01 -19.69 7.50
C THR A 154 7.89 -18.68 7.68
N LEU A 155 7.33 -18.14 6.59
CA LEU A 155 6.21 -17.21 6.64
C LEU A 155 4.95 -17.81 7.26
N ASN A 156 4.61 -19.06 6.92
CA ASN A 156 3.43 -19.72 7.49
C ASN A 156 3.54 -19.97 8.99
N LYS A 157 4.75 -20.03 9.56
CA LYS A 157 4.96 -20.11 11.02
C LYS A 157 4.65 -18.80 11.75
N GLU A 158 4.70 -17.65 11.06
CA GLU A 158 4.35 -16.36 11.64
C GLU A 158 2.84 -16.22 11.89
N ASN A 159 2.02 -17.13 11.34
CA ASN A 159 0.56 -17.13 11.48
C ASN A 159 -0.06 -15.76 11.13
N LEU A 160 0.39 -15.16 10.02
CA LEU A 160 -0.10 -13.86 9.56
C LEU A 160 -1.60 -13.96 9.22
N PRO A 161 -2.44 -13.06 9.76
CA PRO A 161 -3.88 -13.27 9.74
C PRO A 161 -4.46 -13.18 8.32
N GLY A 162 -5.34 -14.12 8.00
CA GLY A 162 -6.11 -14.14 6.74
C GLY A 162 -5.34 -14.53 5.49
N LEU A 163 -4.09 -14.96 5.62
CA LEU A 163 -3.21 -15.33 4.51
C LEU A 163 -2.61 -16.72 4.69
N PHE A 164 -2.35 -17.37 3.56
CA PHE A 164 -1.52 -18.56 3.44
C PHE A 164 -0.48 -18.33 2.34
N PHE A 165 0.74 -18.75 2.56
CA PHE A 165 1.86 -18.58 1.63
C PHE A 165 2.21 -19.91 0.99
N ARG A 166 1.96 -20.03 -0.32
CA ARG A 166 2.31 -21.19 -1.12
C ARG A 166 3.72 -20.99 -1.73
N PRO A 167 4.62 -21.97 -1.66
CA PRO A 167 5.89 -21.87 -2.38
C PRO A 167 5.62 -21.76 -3.88
N GLN A 168 6.35 -20.85 -4.54
CA GLN A 168 6.15 -20.54 -5.95
C GLN A 168 7.48 -20.27 -6.62
N TYR A 169 7.65 -20.82 -7.83
CA TYR A 169 8.68 -20.41 -8.77
C TYR A 169 8.01 -19.70 -9.95
N PHE A 170 8.55 -18.53 -10.33
CA PHE A 170 8.00 -17.74 -11.43
C PHE A 170 9.11 -17.01 -12.19
N LYS A 171 8.80 -16.57 -13.40
CA LYS A 171 9.74 -15.91 -14.29
C LYS A 171 9.11 -14.61 -14.80
N PRO A 172 9.50 -13.42 -14.25
CA PRO A 172 9.03 -12.16 -14.77
C PRO A 172 9.46 -11.93 -16.22
N GLN A 173 8.59 -11.35 -17.04
CA GLN A 173 8.89 -11.03 -18.43
C GLN A 173 9.46 -9.61 -18.60
N PHE A 174 9.27 -8.75 -17.60
CA PHE A 174 9.80 -7.38 -17.55
C PHE A 174 9.97 -6.95 -16.09
N GLN A 175 10.58 -5.78 -15.85
CA GLN A 175 10.95 -5.26 -14.54
C GLN A 175 12.04 -6.10 -13.85
N LYS A 176 12.03 -6.14 -12.52
CA LYS A 176 13.05 -6.82 -11.72
C LYS A 176 13.13 -8.30 -12.07
N TRP A 177 14.34 -8.79 -12.25
CA TRP A 177 14.65 -10.18 -12.57
C TRP A 177 14.01 -10.69 -13.87
N SER A 178 13.80 -9.78 -14.84
CA SER A 178 13.26 -10.14 -16.16
C SER A 178 14.06 -11.27 -16.82
N GLY A 179 13.37 -12.35 -17.20
CA GLY A 179 13.99 -13.50 -17.84
C GLY A 179 14.65 -14.50 -16.89
N GLU A 180 14.71 -14.23 -15.58
CA GLU A 180 15.27 -15.12 -14.57
C GLU A 180 14.18 -15.86 -13.79
N VAL A 181 14.50 -17.08 -13.34
CA VAL A 181 13.59 -17.84 -12.47
C VAL A 181 13.76 -17.36 -11.04
N CYS A 182 12.71 -16.82 -10.46
CA CYS A 182 12.65 -16.41 -9.06
C CYS A 182 11.97 -17.49 -8.22
N GLY A 183 12.60 -17.90 -7.14
CA GLY A 183 11.93 -18.60 -6.04
C GLY A 183 11.26 -17.61 -5.11
N GLY A 184 10.14 -17.99 -4.52
CA GLY A 184 9.40 -17.09 -3.63
C GLY A 184 8.09 -17.68 -3.13
N VAL A 185 7.12 -16.81 -2.90
CA VAL A 185 5.80 -17.23 -2.43
C VAL A 185 4.68 -16.56 -3.24
N GLN A 186 3.56 -17.27 -3.38
CA GLN A 186 2.27 -16.70 -3.74
C GLN A 186 1.45 -16.50 -2.46
N LEU A 187 0.84 -15.33 -2.33
CA LEU A 187 -0.07 -14.98 -1.25
C LEU A 187 -1.47 -15.48 -1.60
N HIS A 188 -2.03 -16.36 -0.79
CA HIS A 188 -3.43 -16.79 -0.88
C HIS A 188 -4.25 -16.11 0.20
N ILE A 189 -5.28 -15.38 -0.21
CA ILE A 189 -6.23 -14.73 0.69
C ILE A 189 -7.22 -15.79 1.18
N ILE A 190 -7.18 -16.11 2.47
CA ILE A 190 -8.07 -17.09 3.11
C ILE A 190 -9.26 -16.38 3.79
N GLU A 191 -8.98 -15.28 4.52
CA GLU A 191 -9.98 -14.49 5.22
C GLU A 191 -9.70 -12.99 5.02
N ARG A 192 -10.26 -12.41 3.95
CA ARG A 192 -9.94 -11.03 3.53
C ARG A 192 -10.19 -9.96 4.60
N ASN A 193 -11.14 -10.18 5.52
CA ASN A 193 -11.45 -9.23 6.59
C ASN A 193 -10.40 -9.22 7.72
N LYS A 194 -9.54 -10.23 7.79
CA LYS A 194 -8.47 -10.33 8.80
C LYS A 194 -7.12 -9.86 8.30
N ILE A 195 -6.97 -9.64 6.99
CA ILE A 195 -5.68 -9.31 6.40
C ILE A 195 -5.15 -8.00 6.94
N LYS A 196 -3.89 -8.01 7.34
CA LYS A 196 -3.05 -6.86 7.65
C LYS A 196 -1.94 -6.75 6.60
N PRO A 197 -2.21 -6.13 5.45
CA PRO A 197 -1.28 -6.18 4.33
C PRO A 197 0.07 -5.51 4.64
N LEU A 198 0.08 -4.41 5.40
CA LEU A 198 1.32 -3.72 5.75
C LEU A 198 2.17 -4.56 6.72
N ALA A 199 1.59 -5.06 7.80
CA ALA A 199 2.28 -5.95 8.73
C ALA A 199 2.80 -7.22 8.02
N THR A 200 2.04 -7.73 7.04
CA THR A 200 2.44 -8.87 6.21
C THR A 200 3.70 -8.59 5.40
N SER A 201 3.73 -7.51 4.64
CA SER A 201 4.89 -7.18 3.82
C SER A 201 6.13 -6.86 4.66
N ILE A 202 5.95 -6.20 5.79
CA ILE A 202 7.03 -5.92 6.73
C ILE A 202 7.62 -7.23 7.29
N SER A 203 6.76 -8.19 7.68
CA SER A 203 7.21 -9.52 8.11
C SER A 203 7.99 -10.24 7.01
N MET A 204 7.52 -10.16 5.76
CA MET A 204 8.20 -10.74 4.61
C MET A 204 9.59 -10.13 4.41
N LEU A 205 9.71 -8.81 4.41
CA LEU A 205 10.99 -8.10 4.24
C LEU A 205 11.97 -8.47 5.34
N PHE A 206 11.52 -8.49 6.59
CA PHE A 206 12.36 -8.87 7.73
C PHE A 206 12.86 -10.30 7.64
N LEU A 207 11.98 -11.24 7.30
CA LEU A 207 12.35 -12.66 7.18
C LEU A 207 13.29 -12.91 5.98
N ILE A 208 13.08 -12.25 4.84
CA ILE A 208 14.00 -12.36 3.70
C ILE A 208 15.37 -11.80 4.08
N LYS A 209 15.45 -10.62 4.70
CA LYS A 209 16.73 -10.06 5.17
C LYS A 209 17.44 -10.98 6.14
N LYS A 210 16.69 -11.67 7.03
CA LYS A 210 17.23 -12.63 7.97
C LYS A 210 17.72 -13.93 7.32
N LEU A 211 16.99 -14.44 6.33
CA LEU A 211 17.33 -15.68 5.63
C LEU A 211 18.44 -15.49 4.59
N TYR A 212 18.50 -14.33 3.96
CA TYR A 212 19.40 -14.01 2.85
C TYR A 212 20.11 -12.67 3.09
N PRO A 213 20.89 -12.54 4.18
CA PRO A 213 21.48 -11.25 4.61
C PRO A 213 22.48 -10.66 3.61
N ASN A 214 23.13 -11.50 2.81
CA ASN A 214 24.13 -11.09 1.82
C ASN A 214 23.53 -10.77 0.43
N ASP A 215 22.34 -11.27 0.14
CA ASP A 215 21.69 -11.16 -1.18
C ASP A 215 20.58 -10.11 -1.18
N PHE A 216 19.92 -9.91 -0.04
CA PHE A 216 18.87 -8.91 0.10
C PHE A 216 19.44 -7.49 0.00
N SER A 217 18.85 -6.67 -0.86
CA SER A 217 19.24 -5.27 -1.02
C SER A 217 18.03 -4.36 -1.15
N TRP A 218 18.16 -3.15 -0.62
CA TRP A 218 17.23 -2.07 -0.89
C TRP A 218 17.44 -1.53 -2.29
N ARG A 219 16.38 -0.99 -2.90
CA ARG A 219 16.47 -0.25 -4.15
C ARG A 219 17.13 1.11 -3.88
N THR A 220 18.20 1.43 -4.60
CA THR A 220 18.95 2.67 -4.47
C THR A 220 18.71 3.64 -5.62
N GLU A 221 18.10 3.19 -6.73
CA GLU A 221 17.80 4.05 -7.86
C GLU A 221 16.72 5.07 -7.47
N PRO A 222 16.68 6.24 -8.15
CA PRO A 222 15.66 7.25 -7.94
C PRO A 222 14.24 6.66 -7.99
N TYR A 223 13.38 7.16 -7.10
CA TYR A 223 12.01 6.69 -7.01
C TYR A 223 11.04 7.89 -6.99
N GLU A 224 10.06 7.88 -7.91
CA GLU A 224 9.04 8.91 -8.03
C GLU A 224 9.60 10.36 -7.97
N PHE A 225 10.63 10.60 -8.78
CA PHE A 225 11.33 11.89 -8.91
C PHE A 225 12.17 12.31 -7.70
N VAL A 226 12.38 11.42 -6.73
CA VAL A 226 13.25 11.65 -5.56
C VAL A 226 14.53 10.83 -5.70
N ASN A 227 15.69 11.46 -5.49
CA ASN A 227 17.00 10.86 -5.68
C ASN A 227 17.92 10.93 -4.44
N ASP A 228 17.46 11.56 -3.36
CA ASP A 228 18.21 11.76 -2.11
C ASP A 228 17.72 10.88 -0.95
N ARG A 229 16.72 10.03 -1.21
CA ARG A 229 16.14 9.11 -0.21
C ARG A 229 15.82 7.76 -0.85
N LEU A 230 15.89 6.71 -0.03
CA LEU A 230 15.57 5.36 -0.48
C LEU A 230 14.06 5.20 -0.72
N ALA A 231 13.71 4.44 -1.76
CA ALA A 231 12.32 4.17 -2.11
C ALA A 231 11.52 3.58 -0.95
N ILE A 232 12.13 2.71 -0.14
CA ILE A 232 11.46 2.11 1.04
C ILE A 232 11.07 3.17 2.07
N ASP A 233 11.92 4.18 2.31
CA ASP A 233 11.66 5.24 3.28
C ASP A 233 10.53 6.17 2.79
N LEU A 234 10.48 6.47 1.49
CA LEU A 234 9.39 7.22 0.86
C LEU A 234 8.06 6.45 0.92
N LEU A 235 8.08 5.15 0.62
CA LEU A 235 6.92 4.29 0.66
C LEU A 235 6.40 4.08 2.08
N TYR A 236 7.28 3.89 3.05
CA TYR A 236 6.88 3.76 4.45
C TYR A 236 6.52 5.09 5.09
N GLY A 237 7.16 6.19 4.66
CA GLY A 237 6.91 7.55 5.14
C GLY A 237 7.88 8.04 6.22
N ASN A 238 8.88 7.23 6.59
CA ASN A 238 10.06 7.57 7.37
C ASN A 238 11.11 6.44 7.28
N SER A 239 12.27 6.58 7.94
CA SER A 239 13.37 5.60 7.89
C SER A 239 13.26 4.46 8.92
N THR A 240 12.35 4.56 9.89
CA THR A 240 12.33 3.66 11.07
C THR A 240 12.14 2.20 10.72
N LEU A 241 11.35 1.89 9.68
CA LEU A 241 11.16 0.51 9.21
C LEU A 241 12.47 -0.09 8.70
N ARG A 242 13.15 0.64 7.82
CA ARG A 242 14.43 0.19 7.25
C ARG A 242 15.47 -0.04 8.34
N GLU A 243 15.62 0.91 9.26
CA GLU A 243 16.55 0.83 10.38
C GLU A 243 16.24 -0.36 11.31
N ALA A 244 14.97 -0.61 11.59
CA ALA A 244 14.55 -1.77 12.39
C ALA A 244 14.87 -3.10 11.69
N ILE A 245 14.69 -3.19 10.36
CA ILE A 245 15.04 -4.39 9.59
C ILE A 245 16.57 -4.58 9.54
N GLU A 246 17.32 -3.51 9.31
CA GLU A 246 18.80 -3.55 9.24
C GLU A 246 19.43 -3.95 10.57
N SER A 247 18.89 -3.46 11.68
CA SER A 247 19.37 -3.81 13.04
C SER A 247 19.02 -5.23 13.46
N GLY A 248 18.13 -5.92 12.73
CA GLY A 248 17.65 -7.26 13.09
C GLY A 248 16.72 -7.30 14.31
N ASN A 249 16.26 -6.15 14.81
CA ASN A 249 15.49 -6.01 16.05
C ASN A 249 14.01 -5.67 15.79
N LEU A 250 13.45 -6.10 14.66
CA LEU A 250 12.05 -5.86 14.35
C LEU A 250 11.12 -6.72 15.21
N SER A 251 10.15 -6.06 15.83
CA SER A 251 8.98 -6.70 16.43
C SER A 251 7.71 -6.12 15.80
N ILE A 252 6.96 -6.94 15.08
CA ILE A 252 5.72 -6.51 14.42
C ILE A 252 4.73 -5.91 15.44
N LYS A 253 4.58 -6.52 16.61
CA LYS A 253 3.70 -5.98 17.66
C LYS A 253 4.12 -4.59 18.12
N LYS A 254 5.41 -4.34 18.33
CA LYS A 254 5.92 -3.02 18.72
C LYS A 254 5.72 -2.01 17.60
N LEU A 255 5.91 -2.43 16.36
CA LEU A 255 5.70 -1.58 15.20
C LEU A 255 4.22 -1.20 15.04
N GLU A 256 3.29 -2.16 15.16
CA GLU A 256 1.85 -1.88 15.16
C GLU A 256 1.46 -0.92 16.28
N SER A 257 1.99 -1.13 17.50
CA SER A 257 1.75 -0.21 18.62
C SER A 257 2.32 1.19 18.37
N SER A 258 3.39 1.33 17.61
CA SER A 258 3.91 2.66 17.25
C SER A 258 3.00 3.45 16.31
N TRP A 259 2.07 2.80 15.61
CA TRP A 259 1.09 3.46 14.74
C TRP A 259 -0.17 3.92 15.49
N GLU A 260 -0.40 3.46 16.73
CA GLU A 260 -1.65 3.70 17.45
C GLU A 260 -1.98 5.18 17.61
N GLU A 261 -1.00 6.01 17.95
CA GLU A 261 -1.22 7.46 18.09
C GLU A 261 -1.47 8.11 16.72
N ASP A 262 -0.72 7.75 15.70
CA ASP A 262 -0.91 8.21 14.32
C ASP A 262 -2.31 7.85 13.82
N ILE A 263 -2.74 6.61 14.02
CA ILE A 263 -4.07 6.13 13.63
C ILE A 263 -5.16 6.87 14.39
N LYS A 264 -4.96 7.17 15.68
CA LYS A 264 -5.92 7.93 16.50
C LYS A 264 -6.08 9.35 15.97
N VAL A 265 -4.97 10.05 15.71
CA VAL A 265 -4.98 11.41 15.14
C VAL A 265 -5.70 11.40 13.79
N PHE A 266 -5.31 10.49 12.89
CA PHE A 266 -5.94 10.35 11.58
C PHE A 266 -7.42 10.00 11.68
N SER A 267 -7.82 9.08 12.58
CA SER A 267 -9.22 8.66 12.74
C SER A 267 -10.12 9.83 13.14
N SER A 268 -9.65 10.71 14.01
CA SER A 268 -10.39 11.91 14.38
C SER A 268 -10.63 12.87 13.20
N GLN A 269 -9.62 13.06 12.34
CA GLN A 269 -9.76 13.87 11.12
C GLN A 269 -10.65 13.18 10.08
N ARG A 270 -10.49 11.87 9.95
CA ARG A 270 -11.24 11.02 9.03
C ARG A 270 -12.73 11.04 9.32
N GLU A 271 -13.14 10.89 10.60
CA GLU A 271 -14.54 10.85 11.01
C GLU A 271 -15.32 12.10 10.57
N ALA A 272 -14.70 13.27 10.61
CA ALA A 272 -15.31 14.52 10.13
C ALA A 272 -15.53 14.58 8.61
N CYS A 273 -14.87 13.67 7.85
CA CYS A 273 -14.91 13.64 6.40
C CYS A 273 -15.73 12.47 5.82
N LEU A 274 -16.26 11.58 6.66
CA LEU A 274 -17.01 10.43 6.21
C LEU A 274 -18.37 10.83 5.63
N ILE A 275 -18.75 10.21 4.53
CA ILE A 275 -20.03 10.45 3.83
C ILE A 275 -21.00 9.28 4.10
N TYR A 276 -20.45 8.06 4.34
CA TYR A 276 -21.22 6.82 4.46
C TYR A 276 -21.03 6.17 5.81
#